data_048813f1508c9b1dfa0decce59c4bbdc
#
_entry.id   048813f1508c9b1dfa0decce59c4bbdc
#
_cell.length_a   1.000
_cell.length_b   1.000
_cell.length_c   1.000
_cell.angle_alpha   90.00
_cell.angle_beta   90.00
_cell.angle_gamma   90.00
#
_symmetry.space_group_name_H-M   'P 1'
#
loop_
_entity.id
_entity.type
_entity.pdbx_description
1 polymer ?
#
loop_
_entity_poly.entity_id
_entity_poly.type
_entity_poly.pdbx_seq_one_letter_code
_entity_poly.pdbx_strand_id
1 'polypeptide(L)'
;MPPLAQVLVDGIFTGASYALMAAGLALILGVVKVINLSHGAFFTLGAYVAYLLETRGVESPVAAVFMAAGIAFAFGVFLGKSFINPVRSHPFSVAVGSLGFAILFEQVAQILWGAHPLSIDLGTPWATLNGVVLRRWGVISLLVSLALTGALSLLLSRPGGLPLKLIAEDEEIAGAVGMDVEKIRYLTFGAASAVAAVAGALLAPAVAIAPTMGRVPLILSLIVVIASGMEKVWTLFFLAMGLGLLSNVSAYLLAPSWSYLLLLFVVCLLLVLRPSGLAAAEPGRD
;
A
#
# COMPACT_ATOMS: atom_id res chain seq x y z
N MET A 1 -25.03 10.20 -13.95
CA MET A 1 -24.38 9.16 -13.14
C MET A 1 -23.52 8.31 -14.06
N PRO A 2 -22.29 7.96 -13.69
CA PRO A 2 -21.48 7.04 -14.50
C PRO A 2 -22.19 5.69 -14.62
N PRO A 3 -22.03 4.96 -15.73
CA PRO A 3 -22.59 3.63 -15.87
C PRO A 3 -21.96 2.70 -14.83
N LEU A 4 -22.72 1.71 -14.32
CA LEU A 4 -22.24 0.76 -13.32
C LEU A 4 -20.93 0.07 -13.77
N ALA A 5 -20.80 -0.19 -15.06
CA ALA A 5 -19.57 -0.75 -15.63
C ALA A 5 -18.33 0.14 -15.39
N GLN A 6 -18.48 1.48 -15.43
CA GLN A 6 -17.40 2.41 -15.11
C GLN A 6 -17.01 2.30 -13.63
N VAL A 7 -18.01 2.22 -12.73
CA VAL A 7 -17.78 2.08 -11.29
C VAL A 7 -17.00 0.81 -10.96
N LEU A 8 -17.31 -0.30 -11.64
CA LEU A 8 -16.59 -1.55 -11.47
C LEU A 8 -15.13 -1.45 -11.96
N VAL A 9 -14.90 -0.83 -13.11
CA VAL A 9 -13.54 -0.61 -13.63
C VAL A 9 -12.73 0.29 -12.70
N ASP A 10 -13.30 1.40 -12.24
CA ASP A 10 -12.64 2.30 -11.30
C ASP A 10 -12.37 1.59 -9.95
N GLY A 11 -13.28 0.70 -9.53
CA GLY A 11 -13.11 -0.15 -8.36
C GLY A 11 -11.94 -1.13 -8.47
N ILE A 12 -11.74 -1.72 -9.66
CA ILE A 12 -10.57 -2.56 -9.96
C ILE A 12 -9.27 -1.75 -9.86
N PHE A 13 -9.23 -0.56 -10.43
CA PHE A 13 -8.04 0.30 -10.38
C PHE A 13 -7.72 0.78 -8.96
N THR A 14 -8.74 1.13 -8.18
CA THR A 14 -8.60 1.46 -6.76
C THR A 14 -8.09 0.25 -5.96
N GLY A 15 -8.66 -0.92 -6.19
CA GLY A 15 -8.26 -2.18 -5.57
C GLY A 15 -6.82 -2.56 -5.89
N ALA A 16 -6.36 -2.31 -7.10
CA ALA A 16 -4.96 -2.51 -7.50
C ALA A 16 -3.99 -1.64 -6.66
N SER A 17 -4.34 -0.38 -6.41
CA SER A 17 -3.55 0.50 -5.54
C SER A 17 -3.57 0.04 -4.07
N TYR A 18 -4.72 -0.42 -3.57
CA TYR A 18 -4.81 -0.99 -2.22
C TYR A 18 -4.01 -2.29 -2.09
N ALA A 19 -3.94 -3.11 -3.15
CA ALA A 19 -3.13 -4.33 -3.16
C ALA A 19 -1.64 -4.02 -3.06
N LEU A 20 -1.14 -3.00 -3.78
CA LEU A 20 0.23 -2.52 -3.65
C LEU A 20 0.53 -2.03 -2.24
N MET A 21 -0.34 -1.19 -1.69
CA MET A 21 -0.20 -0.67 -0.34
C MET A 21 -0.13 -1.81 0.70
N ALA A 22 -1.02 -2.80 0.57
CA ALA A 22 -1.06 -3.95 1.44
C ALA A 22 0.15 -4.88 1.26
N ALA A 23 0.66 -5.05 0.03
CA ALA A 23 1.87 -5.83 -0.23
C ALA A 23 3.11 -5.21 0.44
N GLY A 24 3.26 -3.88 0.38
CA GLY A 24 4.31 -3.17 1.12
C GLY A 24 4.18 -3.36 2.64
N LEU A 25 2.97 -3.24 3.17
CA LEU A 25 2.72 -3.42 4.60
C LEU A 25 2.96 -4.86 5.06
N ALA A 26 2.62 -5.86 4.23
CA ALA A 26 2.89 -7.27 4.50
C ALA A 26 4.40 -7.56 4.64
N LEU A 27 5.23 -6.91 3.82
CA LEU A 27 6.69 -7.00 3.95
C LEU A 27 7.19 -6.43 5.29
N ILE A 28 6.64 -5.28 5.73
CA ILE A 28 7.02 -4.69 7.02
C ILE A 28 6.59 -5.60 8.17
N LEU A 29 5.33 -6.04 8.19
CA LEU A 29 4.81 -6.87 9.27
C LEU A 29 5.44 -8.26 9.28
N GLY A 30 5.71 -8.84 8.09
CA GLY A 30 6.31 -10.17 7.98
C GLY A 30 7.80 -10.20 8.35
N VAL A 31 8.60 -9.28 7.82
CA VAL A 31 10.07 -9.31 7.94
C VAL A 31 10.56 -8.39 9.05
N VAL A 32 10.06 -7.16 9.12
CA VAL A 32 10.52 -6.17 10.13
C VAL A 32 9.82 -6.37 11.47
N LYS A 33 8.63 -7.00 11.44
CA LYS A 33 7.80 -7.34 12.62
C LYS A 33 7.40 -6.15 13.48
N VAL A 34 7.14 -4.99 12.84
CA VAL A 34 6.71 -3.77 13.53
C VAL A 34 5.46 -3.18 12.87
N ILE A 35 4.61 -2.56 13.67
CA ILE A 35 3.48 -1.76 13.16
C ILE A 35 4.01 -0.38 12.78
N ASN A 36 4.02 -0.09 11.48
CA ASN A 36 4.50 1.17 10.94
C ASN A 36 3.32 2.07 10.51
N LEU A 37 2.98 3.05 11.31
CA LEU A 37 1.92 4.00 10.99
C LEU A 37 2.35 5.08 9.97
N SER A 38 3.66 5.26 9.74
CA SER A 38 4.15 6.16 8.69
C SER A 38 3.99 5.60 7.27
N HIS A 39 3.56 4.32 7.12
CA HIS A 39 3.36 3.71 5.80
C HIS A 39 2.34 4.47 4.95
N GLY A 40 1.29 5.04 5.56
CA GLY A 40 0.35 5.95 4.90
C GLY A 40 0.99 7.26 4.42
N ALA A 41 1.98 7.78 5.14
CA ALA A 41 2.69 8.97 4.71
C ALA A 41 3.53 8.73 3.44
N PHE A 42 4.11 7.54 3.27
CA PHE A 42 4.80 7.16 2.02
C PHE A 42 3.83 7.07 0.84
N PHE A 43 2.62 6.56 1.07
CA PHE A 43 1.56 6.60 0.05
C PHE A 43 1.24 8.04 -0.36
N THR A 44 1.02 8.91 0.61
CA THR A 44 0.77 10.34 0.38
C THR A 44 1.96 11.00 -0.35
N LEU A 45 3.20 10.69 0.03
CA LEU A 45 4.41 11.17 -0.65
C LEU A 45 4.38 10.84 -2.14
N GLY A 46 4.01 9.60 -2.48
CA GLY A 46 3.90 9.18 -3.88
C GLY A 46 2.89 10.00 -4.67
N ALA A 47 1.73 10.31 -4.08
CA ALA A 47 0.73 11.15 -4.70
C ALA A 47 1.22 12.58 -4.94
N TYR A 48 1.93 13.18 -3.98
CA TYR A 48 2.53 14.51 -4.16
C TYR A 48 3.67 14.52 -5.19
N VAL A 49 4.45 13.43 -5.30
CA VAL A 49 5.45 13.30 -6.36
C VAL A 49 4.79 13.26 -7.74
N ALA A 50 3.69 12.52 -7.89
CA ALA A 50 2.94 12.49 -9.15
C ALA A 50 2.38 13.87 -9.51
N TYR A 51 1.80 14.58 -8.53
CA TYR A 51 1.32 15.95 -8.70
C TYR A 51 2.43 16.93 -9.08
N LEU A 52 3.59 16.83 -8.42
CA LEU A 52 4.74 17.70 -8.72
C LEU A 52 5.27 17.50 -10.14
N LEU A 53 5.26 16.27 -10.64
CA LEU A 53 5.65 15.97 -12.02
C LEU A 53 4.68 16.55 -13.03
N GLU A 54 3.39 16.36 -12.80
CA GLU A 54 2.34 16.90 -13.67
C GLU A 54 2.41 18.43 -13.74
N THR A 55 2.55 19.14 -12.62
CA THR A 55 2.68 20.61 -12.60
C THR A 55 3.93 21.13 -13.31
N ARG A 56 4.92 20.26 -13.57
CA ARG A 56 6.12 20.53 -14.36
C ARG A 56 6.00 20.07 -15.82
N GLY A 57 4.82 19.66 -16.26
CA GLY A 57 4.56 19.19 -17.63
C GLY A 57 5.03 17.76 -17.91
N VAL A 58 5.33 16.97 -16.87
CA VAL A 58 5.72 15.56 -17.04
C VAL A 58 4.49 14.67 -16.76
N GLU A 59 3.65 14.49 -17.76
CA GLU A 59 2.42 13.70 -17.69
C GLU A 59 2.66 12.18 -17.88
N SER A 60 3.71 11.64 -17.27
CA SER A 60 4.10 10.25 -17.42
C SER A 60 3.89 9.46 -16.14
N PRO A 61 2.90 8.53 -16.10
CA PRO A 61 2.72 7.63 -14.96
C PRO A 61 3.96 6.80 -14.64
N VAL A 62 4.72 6.42 -15.66
CA VAL A 62 5.96 5.66 -15.50
C VAL A 62 7.02 6.49 -14.78
N ALA A 63 7.20 7.76 -15.16
CA ALA A 63 8.12 8.66 -14.46
C ALA A 63 7.69 8.88 -13.01
N ALA A 64 6.38 9.03 -12.75
CA ALA A 64 5.83 9.16 -11.39
C ALA A 64 6.12 7.92 -10.54
N VAL A 65 5.92 6.72 -11.09
CA VAL A 65 6.22 5.44 -10.41
C VAL A 65 7.69 5.35 -10.01
N PHE A 66 8.62 5.58 -10.95
CA PHE A 66 10.06 5.46 -10.65
C PHE A 66 10.55 6.54 -9.69
N MET A 67 10.10 7.78 -9.85
CA MET A 67 10.52 8.87 -8.97
C MET A 67 9.95 8.70 -7.55
N ALA A 68 8.67 8.37 -7.42
CA ALA A 68 8.05 8.07 -6.13
C ALA A 68 8.72 6.89 -5.44
N ALA A 69 8.99 5.80 -6.18
CA ALA A 69 9.69 4.63 -5.66
C ALA A 69 11.09 4.97 -5.16
N GLY A 70 11.88 5.71 -5.96
CA GLY A 70 13.26 6.07 -5.60
C GLY A 70 13.34 6.97 -4.37
N ILE A 71 12.52 8.02 -4.30
CA ILE A 71 12.48 8.95 -3.16
C ILE A 71 12.02 8.21 -1.91
N ALA A 72 10.93 7.43 -2.00
CA ALA A 72 10.38 6.71 -0.86
C ALA A 72 11.30 5.57 -0.40
N PHE A 73 12.00 4.89 -1.31
CA PHE A 73 13.02 3.90 -0.98
C PHE A 73 14.14 4.52 -0.14
N ALA A 74 14.74 5.60 -0.64
CA ALA A 74 15.86 6.27 0.03
C ALA A 74 15.45 6.77 1.43
N PHE A 75 14.28 7.42 1.52
CA PHE A 75 13.77 7.92 2.79
C PHE A 75 13.35 6.78 3.73
N GLY A 76 12.75 5.71 3.20
CA GLY A 76 12.41 4.50 3.96
C GLY A 76 13.65 3.78 4.51
N VAL A 77 14.72 3.63 3.71
CA VAL A 77 16.01 3.10 4.18
C VAL A 77 16.58 3.99 5.29
N PHE A 78 16.54 5.31 5.12
CA PHE A 78 16.99 6.25 6.14
C PHE A 78 16.20 6.08 7.45
N LEU A 79 14.87 6.09 7.40
CA LEU A 79 14.03 5.89 8.60
C LEU A 79 14.21 4.49 9.21
N GLY A 80 14.28 3.46 8.37
CA GLY A 80 14.51 2.08 8.79
C GLY A 80 15.79 1.94 9.59
N LYS A 81 16.90 2.51 9.09
CA LYS A 81 18.20 2.46 9.73
C LYS A 81 18.30 3.36 10.95
N SER A 82 17.86 4.63 10.83
CA SER A 82 18.13 5.66 11.84
C SER A 82 17.13 5.66 12.99
N PHE A 83 15.89 5.18 12.75
CA PHE A 83 14.83 5.21 13.76
C PHE A 83 14.29 3.82 14.08
N ILE A 84 13.81 3.06 13.08
CA ILE A 84 13.10 1.79 13.34
C ILE A 84 14.03 0.77 13.99
N ASN A 85 15.21 0.52 13.42
CA ASN A 85 16.15 -0.47 13.95
C ASN A 85 16.57 -0.20 15.41
N PRO A 86 16.94 1.04 15.81
CA PRO A 86 17.36 1.31 17.20
C PRO A 86 16.26 1.12 18.24
N VAL A 87 14.98 1.37 17.87
CA VAL A 87 13.85 1.33 18.82
C VAL A 87 12.97 0.09 18.67
N ARG A 88 13.27 -0.82 17.76
CA ARG A 88 12.41 -1.96 17.42
C ARG A 88 12.11 -2.94 18.56
N SER A 89 13.00 -3.03 19.54
CA SER A 89 12.78 -3.84 20.75
C SER A 89 11.58 -3.36 21.59
N HIS A 90 11.11 -2.14 21.30
CA HIS A 90 9.97 -1.53 21.99
C HIS A 90 8.86 -1.26 20.97
N PRO A 91 7.96 -2.22 20.68
CA PRO A 91 6.92 -2.08 19.63
C PRO A 91 6.05 -0.85 19.79
N PHE A 92 5.73 -0.46 21.02
CA PHE A 92 4.98 0.76 21.31
C PHE A 92 5.75 2.02 20.87
N SER A 93 7.06 2.09 21.14
CA SER A 93 7.90 3.22 20.71
C SER A 93 7.97 3.33 19.19
N VAL A 94 8.02 2.19 18.47
CA VAL A 94 7.96 2.18 17.02
C VAL A 94 6.62 2.72 16.50
N ALA A 95 5.51 2.26 17.08
CA ALA A 95 4.18 2.73 16.67
C ALA A 95 4.00 4.23 16.91
N VAL A 96 4.33 4.72 18.11
CA VAL A 96 4.23 6.14 18.45
C VAL A 96 5.17 7.00 17.60
N GLY A 97 6.42 6.60 17.43
CA GLY A 97 7.37 7.34 16.63
C GLY A 97 7.03 7.36 15.15
N SER A 98 6.57 6.22 14.57
CA SER A 98 6.11 6.17 13.19
C SER A 98 4.84 7.02 12.97
N LEU A 99 3.95 7.11 13.96
CA LEU A 99 2.83 8.05 13.94
C LEU A 99 3.32 9.50 13.96
N GLY A 100 4.32 9.80 14.80
CA GLY A 100 4.96 11.12 14.84
C GLY A 100 5.53 11.53 13.47
N PHE A 101 6.21 10.61 12.77
CA PHE A 101 6.68 10.84 11.40
C PHE A 101 5.52 11.05 10.41
N ALA A 102 4.42 10.31 10.55
CA ALA A 102 3.25 10.51 9.70
C ALA A 102 2.67 11.91 9.87
N ILE A 103 2.48 12.35 11.12
CA ILE A 103 1.98 13.70 11.44
C ILE A 103 2.95 14.77 10.95
N LEU A 104 4.26 14.59 11.17
CA LEU A 104 5.28 15.53 10.69
C LEU A 104 5.20 15.68 9.17
N PHE A 105 5.11 14.56 8.45
CA PHE A 105 4.98 14.57 6.98
C PHE A 105 3.71 15.27 6.52
N GLU A 106 2.57 15.01 7.17
CA GLU A 106 1.30 15.67 6.88
C GLU A 106 1.40 17.19 7.07
N GLN A 107 2.06 17.65 8.16
CA GLN A 107 2.25 19.08 8.42
C GLN A 107 3.20 19.73 7.40
N VAL A 108 4.29 19.05 7.04
CA VAL A 108 5.22 19.53 6.00
C VAL A 108 4.49 19.62 4.65
N ALA A 109 3.71 18.61 4.28
CA ALA A 109 2.92 18.63 3.05
C ALA A 109 1.90 19.80 3.06
N GLN A 110 1.25 20.06 4.20
CA GLN A 110 0.32 21.17 4.36
C GLN A 110 0.99 22.54 4.24
N ILE A 111 2.21 22.69 4.75
CA ILE A 111 3.00 23.93 4.63
C ILE A 111 3.44 24.15 3.17
N LEU A 112 3.84 23.11 2.45
CA LEU A 112 4.36 23.21 1.09
C LEU A 112 3.26 23.39 0.03
N TRP A 113 2.13 22.71 0.17
CA TRP A 113 1.06 22.66 -0.85
C TRP A 113 -0.28 23.20 -0.34
N GLY A 114 -0.39 23.56 0.93
CA GLY A 114 -1.63 24.04 1.54
C GLY A 114 -2.56 22.92 2.01
N ALA A 115 -3.68 23.32 2.62
CA ALA A 115 -4.69 22.43 3.15
C ALA A 115 -5.77 22.02 2.14
N HIS A 116 -5.84 22.74 0.99
CA HIS A 116 -6.86 22.48 -0.02
C HIS A 116 -6.55 21.21 -0.79
N PRO A 117 -7.57 20.38 -1.08
CA PRO A 117 -7.38 19.22 -1.93
C PRO A 117 -6.87 19.61 -3.33
N LEU A 118 -5.84 18.91 -3.78
CA LEU A 118 -5.27 19.05 -5.11
C LEU A 118 -5.80 17.95 -6.03
N SER A 119 -5.77 18.18 -7.33
CA SER A 119 -6.17 17.19 -8.34
C SER A 119 -5.16 17.15 -9.48
N ILE A 120 -4.96 15.97 -10.01
CA ILE A 120 -4.19 15.73 -11.23
C ILE A 120 -5.17 15.65 -12.40
N ASP A 121 -4.86 16.31 -13.51
CA ASP A 121 -5.64 16.12 -14.72
C ASP A 121 -5.45 14.70 -15.25
N LEU A 122 -6.54 14.00 -15.44
CA LEU A 122 -6.52 12.63 -15.94
C LEU A 122 -6.14 12.54 -17.41
N GLY A 123 -6.05 13.69 -18.09
CA GLY A 123 -5.75 13.76 -19.52
C GLY A 123 -6.82 13.11 -20.40
N THR A 124 -6.48 12.88 -21.66
CA THR A 124 -7.37 12.20 -22.60
C THR A 124 -7.55 10.72 -22.24
N PRO A 125 -8.76 10.16 -22.40
CA PRO A 125 -8.98 8.72 -22.25
C PRO A 125 -8.03 7.90 -23.12
N TRP A 126 -7.45 6.84 -22.58
CA TRP A 126 -6.61 5.94 -23.39
C TRP A 126 -7.45 5.12 -24.38
N ALA A 127 -8.60 4.64 -23.91
CA ALA A 127 -9.58 3.93 -24.76
C ALA A 127 -11.00 4.10 -24.17
N THR A 128 -11.99 4.03 -25.03
CA THR A 128 -13.41 3.99 -24.63
C THR A 128 -14.05 2.77 -25.27
N LEU A 129 -14.52 1.84 -24.44
CA LEU A 129 -15.15 0.60 -24.85
C LEU A 129 -16.59 0.57 -24.35
N ASN A 130 -17.57 0.59 -25.27
CA ASN A 130 -19.02 0.57 -24.93
C ASN A 130 -19.42 1.60 -23.84
N GLY A 131 -18.86 2.82 -23.91
CA GLY A 131 -19.15 3.88 -22.95
C GLY A 131 -18.34 3.81 -21.63
N VAL A 132 -17.49 2.80 -21.47
CA VAL A 132 -16.53 2.70 -20.34
C VAL A 132 -15.22 3.34 -20.75
N VAL A 133 -14.76 4.27 -19.93
CA VAL A 133 -13.51 5.00 -20.14
C VAL A 133 -12.37 4.27 -19.43
N LEU A 134 -11.41 3.79 -20.20
CA LEU A 134 -10.16 3.25 -19.67
C LEU A 134 -9.13 4.37 -19.56
N ARG A 135 -8.69 4.64 -18.34
CA ARG A 135 -7.71 5.68 -18.04
C ARG A 135 -6.32 5.08 -17.97
N ARG A 136 -5.34 5.75 -18.57
CA ARG A 136 -3.94 5.28 -18.61
C ARG A 136 -3.40 4.94 -17.22
N TRP A 137 -3.62 5.81 -16.24
CA TRP A 137 -3.19 5.62 -14.85
C TRP A 137 -3.78 4.36 -14.21
N GLY A 138 -5.07 4.12 -14.41
CA GLY A 138 -5.73 2.92 -13.86
C GLY A 138 -5.21 1.62 -14.45
N VAL A 139 -5.01 1.57 -15.78
CA VAL A 139 -4.45 0.39 -16.45
C VAL A 139 -3.02 0.12 -15.97
N ILE A 140 -2.20 1.16 -15.87
CA ILE A 140 -0.82 1.03 -15.35
C ILE A 140 -0.84 0.59 -13.87
N SER A 141 -1.76 1.12 -13.05
CA SER A 141 -1.94 0.68 -11.66
C SER A 141 -2.20 -0.82 -11.57
N LEU A 142 -3.10 -1.35 -12.38
CA LEU A 142 -3.41 -2.78 -12.41
C LEU A 142 -2.20 -3.61 -12.87
N LEU A 143 -1.52 -3.20 -13.95
CA LEU A 143 -0.35 -3.91 -14.47
C LEU A 143 0.82 -3.89 -13.47
N VAL A 144 1.10 -2.76 -12.86
CA VAL A 144 2.16 -2.64 -11.84
C VAL A 144 1.81 -3.46 -10.60
N SER A 145 0.55 -3.44 -10.17
CA SER A 145 0.08 -4.23 -9.03
C SER A 145 0.22 -5.74 -9.29
N LEU A 146 -0.19 -6.22 -10.46
CA LEU A 146 -0.01 -7.61 -10.87
C LEU A 146 1.47 -8.00 -10.97
N ALA A 147 2.28 -7.15 -11.58
CA ALA A 147 3.72 -7.39 -11.75
C ALA A 147 4.44 -7.45 -10.40
N LEU A 148 4.20 -6.50 -9.49
CA LEU A 148 4.81 -6.48 -8.16
C LEU A 148 4.31 -7.62 -7.27
N THR A 149 3.01 -7.94 -7.32
CA THR A 149 2.44 -9.09 -6.61
C THR A 149 3.05 -10.40 -7.11
N GLY A 150 3.15 -10.56 -8.43
CA GLY A 150 3.78 -11.72 -9.05
C GLY A 150 5.27 -11.81 -8.73
N ALA A 151 6.00 -10.69 -8.81
CA ALA A 151 7.41 -10.63 -8.46
C ALA A 151 7.67 -10.98 -6.98
N LEU A 152 6.84 -10.46 -6.07
CA LEU A 152 6.92 -10.79 -4.65
C LEU A 152 6.59 -12.26 -4.39
N SER A 153 5.54 -12.78 -5.01
CA SER A 153 5.19 -14.21 -4.94
C SER A 153 6.32 -15.10 -5.46
N LEU A 154 6.92 -14.73 -6.58
CA LEU A 154 8.04 -15.45 -7.17
C LEU A 154 9.30 -15.37 -6.31
N LEU A 155 9.62 -14.19 -5.76
CA LEU A 155 10.74 -13.99 -4.85
C LEU A 155 10.60 -14.89 -3.62
N LEU A 156 9.43 -14.86 -2.98
CA LEU A 156 9.18 -15.71 -1.80
C LEU A 156 9.15 -17.20 -2.11
N SER A 157 8.87 -17.60 -3.35
CA SER A 157 8.88 -19.02 -3.75
C SER A 157 10.27 -19.55 -4.15
N ARG A 158 11.25 -18.67 -4.31
CA ARG A 158 12.60 -19.01 -4.79
C ARG A 158 13.66 -18.85 -3.69
N PRO A 159 14.85 -19.45 -3.86
CA PRO A 159 15.95 -19.30 -2.90
C PRO A 159 16.33 -17.85 -2.57
N GLY A 160 16.13 -16.91 -3.50
CA GLY A 160 16.36 -15.48 -3.27
C GLY A 160 15.48 -14.86 -2.17
N GLY A 161 14.31 -15.45 -1.88
CA GLY A 161 13.44 -15.03 -0.77
C GLY A 161 13.73 -15.73 0.55
N LEU A 162 14.63 -16.71 0.56
CA LEU A 162 14.98 -17.48 1.77
C LEU A 162 15.44 -16.57 2.92
N PRO A 163 16.29 -15.54 2.70
CA PRO A 163 16.66 -14.61 3.76
C PRO A 163 15.47 -13.91 4.42
N LEU A 164 14.50 -13.47 3.63
CA LEU A 164 13.29 -12.81 4.14
C LEU A 164 12.44 -13.76 4.99
N LYS A 165 12.27 -15.01 4.52
CA LYS A 165 11.54 -16.04 5.24
C LYS A 165 12.22 -16.43 6.54
N LEU A 166 13.52 -16.65 6.50
CA LEU A 166 14.28 -17.05 7.68
C LEU A 166 14.24 -15.96 8.77
N ILE A 167 14.36 -14.69 8.39
CA ILE A 167 14.20 -13.57 9.32
C ILE A 167 12.77 -13.47 9.84
N ALA A 168 11.78 -13.76 8.98
CA ALA A 168 10.38 -13.77 9.36
C ALA A 168 10.07 -14.90 10.37
N GLU A 169 10.71 -16.05 10.27
CA GLU A 169 10.57 -17.16 11.19
C GLU A 169 11.39 -16.93 12.47
N ASP A 170 12.70 -16.80 12.34
CA ASP A 170 13.63 -16.65 13.47
C ASP A 170 14.84 -15.78 13.12
N GLU A 171 14.93 -14.60 13.73
CA GLU A 171 16.03 -13.66 13.54
C GLU A 171 17.35 -14.13 14.14
N GLU A 172 17.29 -14.88 15.25
CA GLU A 172 18.50 -15.37 15.95
C GLU A 172 19.19 -16.43 15.09
N ILE A 173 18.39 -17.36 14.52
CA ILE A 173 18.89 -18.36 13.58
C ILE A 173 19.43 -17.69 12.33
N ALA A 174 18.74 -16.70 11.77
CA ALA A 174 19.22 -15.95 10.60
C ALA A 174 20.58 -15.28 10.88
N GLY A 175 20.75 -14.68 12.06
CA GLY A 175 22.02 -14.09 12.50
C GLY A 175 23.11 -15.14 12.71
N ALA A 176 22.78 -16.30 13.31
CA ALA A 176 23.72 -17.39 13.57
C ALA A 176 24.30 -18.01 12.29
N VAL A 177 23.54 -18.02 11.19
CA VAL A 177 24.06 -18.48 9.87
C VAL A 177 24.78 -17.37 9.10
N GLY A 178 25.07 -16.23 9.74
CA GLY A 178 25.90 -15.14 9.17
C GLY A 178 25.16 -14.11 8.32
N MET A 179 23.83 -14.06 8.39
CA MET A 179 23.07 -13.03 7.68
C MET A 179 23.15 -11.68 8.39
N ASP A 180 23.30 -10.60 7.61
CA ASP A 180 23.16 -9.23 8.11
C ASP A 180 21.66 -8.87 8.21
N VAL A 181 21.05 -9.32 9.33
CA VAL A 181 19.61 -9.18 9.60
C VAL A 181 19.21 -7.70 9.65
N GLU A 182 20.08 -6.85 10.20
CA GLU A 182 19.82 -5.40 10.27
C GLU A 182 19.72 -4.78 8.89
N LYS A 183 20.68 -5.09 8.02
CA LYS A 183 20.71 -4.61 6.64
C LYS A 183 19.47 -5.05 5.86
N ILE A 184 19.09 -6.32 5.96
CA ILE A 184 17.94 -6.87 5.27
C ILE A 184 16.67 -6.16 5.74
N ARG A 185 16.51 -5.89 7.03
CA ARG A 185 15.35 -5.17 7.58
C ARG A 185 15.20 -3.75 7.07
N TYR A 186 16.25 -2.90 7.14
CA TYR A 186 16.09 -1.52 6.68
C TYR A 186 15.94 -1.43 5.16
N LEU A 187 16.53 -2.36 4.39
CA LEU A 187 16.28 -2.46 2.96
C LEU A 187 14.84 -2.91 2.65
N THR A 188 14.32 -3.87 3.40
CA THR A 188 12.91 -4.30 3.29
C THR A 188 11.95 -3.17 3.64
N PHE A 189 12.27 -2.38 4.68
CA PHE A 189 11.48 -1.20 5.04
C PHE A 189 11.49 -0.15 3.92
N GLY A 190 12.65 0.09 3.30
CA GLY A 190 12.78 0.95 2.14
C GLY A 190 11.98 0.45 0.93
N ALA A 191 12.07 -0.84 0.61
CA ALA A 191 11.32 -1.46 -0.48
C ALA A 191 9.80 -1.38 -0.25
N ALA A 192 9.34 -1.65 0.96
CA ALA A 192 7.94 -1.52 1.33
C ALA A 192 7.44 -0.07 1.21
N SER A 193 8.25 0.90 1.66
CA SER A 193 7.94 2.33 1.52
C SER A 193 7.86 2.76 0.05
N ALA A 194 8.74 2.22 -0.81
CA ALA A 194 8.69 2.45 -2.25
C ALA A 194 7.39 1.93 -2.87
N VAL A 195 6.98 0.70 -2.52
CA VAL A 195 5.71 0.11 -3.01
C VAL A 195 4.51 0.93 -2.57
N ALA A 196 4.49 1.43 -1.32
CA ALA A 196 3.43 2.31 -0.84
C ALA A 196 3.37 3.63 -1.63
N ALA A 197 4.52 4.24 -1.92
CA ALA A 197 4.58 5.47 -2.71
C ALA A 197 4.13 5.26 -4.16
N VAL A 198 4.50 4.13 -4.78
CA VAL A 198 4.01 3.74 -6.10
C VAL A 198 2.48 3.63 -6.10
N ALA A 199 1.89 3.00 -5.07
CA ALA A 199 0.44 2.90 -4.92
C ALA A 199 -0.23 4.27 -4.85
N GLY A 200 0.34 5.20 -4.08
CA GLY A 200 -0.14 6.57 -3.95
C GLY A 200 -0.03 7.37 -5.24
N ALA A 201 1.10 7.27 -5.93
CA ALA A 201 1.31 7.94 -7.21
C ALA A 201 0.30 7.49 -8.28
N LEU A 202 0.00 6.18 -8.33
CA LEU A 202 -0.92 5.61 -9.29
C LEU A 202 -2.39 5.90 -8.96
N LEU A 203 -2.74 6.06 -7.67
CA LEU A 203 -4.11 6.42 -7.26
C LEU A 203 -4.38 7.93 -7.32
N ALA A 204 -3.34 8.76 -7.22
CA ALA A 204 -3.44 10.21 -7.15
C ALA A 204 -4.37 10.86 -8.20
N PRO A 205 -4.37 10.44 -9.49
CA PRO A 205 -5.27 11.04 -10.48
C PRO A 205 -6.75 10.68 -10.28
N ALA A 206 -7.06 9.61 -9.51
CA ALA A 206 -8.42 9.14 -9.29
C ALA A 206 -9.08 9.74 -8.05
N VAL A 207 -8.31 10.39 -7.17
CA VAL A 207 -8.79 10.91 -5.88
C VAL A 207 -8.25 12.31 -5.63
N ALA A 208 -8.89 13.04 -4.73
CA ALA A 208 -8.37 14.31 -4.25
C ALA A 208 -7.11 14.09 -3.41
N ILE A 209 -6.01 14.75 -3.78
CA ILE A 209 -4.74 14.67 -3.07
C ILE A 209 -4.81 15.62 -1.87
N ALA A 210 -4.67 15.06 -0.69
CA ALA A 210 -4.66 15.80 0.57
C ALA A 210 -3.54 15.26 1.48
N PRO A 211 -3.00 16.04 2.41
CA PRO A 211 -1.93 15.58 3.32
C PRO A 211 -2.28 14.30 4.08
N THR A 212 -3.57 14.09 4.37
CA THR A 212 -4.07 12.95 5.14
C THR A 212 -4.59 11.79 4.30
N MET A 213 -4.47 11.84 2.96
CA MET A 213 -5.06 10.86 2.05
C MET A 213 -4.59 9.42 2.28
N GLY A 214 -3.40 9.22 2.82
CA GLY A 214 -2.84 7.90 3.10
C GLY A 214 -3.42 7.19 4.33
N ARG A 215 -4.20 7.88 5.17
CA ARG A 215 -4.74 7.28 6.41
C ARG A 215 -5.74 6.14 6.14
N VAL A 216 -6.67 6.35 5.23
CA VAL A 216 -7.68 5.32 4.88
C VAL A 216 -7.05 4.12 4.19
N PRO A 217 -6.22 4.29 3.13
CA PRO A 217 -5.49 3.17 2.54
C PRO A 217 -4.62 2.39 3.53
N LEU A 218 -3.99 3.07 4.51
CA LEU A 218 -3.21 2.41 5.56
C LEU A 218 -4.08 1.46 6.39
N ILE A 219 -5.23 1.94 6.89
CA ILE A 219 -6.14 1.13 7.70
C ILE A 219 -6.66 -0.06 6.88
N LEU A 220 -7.13 0.17 5.66
CA LEU A 220 -7.62 -0.89 4.78
C LEU A 220 -6.54 -1.93 4.49
N SER A 221 -5.31 -1.48 4.23
CA SER A 221 -4.18 -2.37 3.97
C SER A 221 -3.80 -3.20 5.19
N LEU A 222 -3.81 -2.61 6.39
CA LEU A 222 -3.57 -3.34 7.63
C LEU A 222 -4.57 -4.47 7.80
N ILE A 223 -5.82 -4.20 7.51
CA ILE A 223 -6.90 -5.16 7.60
C ILE A 223 -6.75 -6.27 6.56
N VAL A 224 -6.43 -5.89 5.30
CA VAL A 224 -6.16 -6.85 4.24
C VAL A 224 -5.03 -7.80 4.66
N VAL A 225 -3.93 -7.28 5.21
CA VAL A 225 -2.79 -8.10 5.64
C VAL A 225 -3.17 -9.05 6.78
N ILE A 226 -3.90 -8.55 7.79
CA ILE A 226 -4.36 -9.40 8.91
C ILE A 226 -5.33 -10.48 8.40
N ALA A 227 -6.27 -10.13 7.54
CA ALA A 227 -7.26 -11.07 7.02
C ALA A 227 -6.68 -12.09 6.03
N SER A 228 -5.69 -11.71 5.20
CA SER A 228 -5.07 -12.61 4.22
C SER A 228 -3.99 -13.50 4.81
N GLY A 229 -3.38 -13.08 5.91
CA GLY A 229 -2.11 -13.63 6.38
C GLY A 229 -0.92 -13.11 5.55
N MET A 230 0.24 -12.98 6.21
CA MET A 230 1.42 -12.32 5.64
C MET A 230 2.08 -13.10 4.49
N GLU A 231 1.86 -14.42 4.40
CA GLU A 231 2.53 -15.29 3.43
C GLU A 231 1.78 -15.48 2.12
N LYS A 232 0.47 -15.24 2.10
CA LYS A 232 -0.38 -15.54 0.94
C LYS A 232 -0.61 -14.29 0.07
N VAL A 233 0.42 -13.92 -0.68
CA VAL A 233 0.47 -12.69 -1.50
C VAL A 233 -0.71 -12.57 -2.47
N TRP A 234 -1.14 -13.67 -3.08
CA TRP A 234 -2.31 -13.67 -3.99
C TRP A 234 -3.63 -13.51 -3.26
N THR A 235 -3.78 -14.10 -2.06
CA THR A 235 -4.99 -13.88 -1.22
C THR A 235 -5.10 -12.41 -0.84
N LEU A 236 -3.99 -11.78 -0.45
CA LEU A 236 -3.89 -10.36 -0.17
C LEU A 236 -4.32 -9.52 -1.39
N PHE A 237 -3.80 -9.86 -2.58
CA PHE A 237 -4.15 -9.16 -3.82
C PHE A 237 -5.66 -9.22 -4.10
N PHE A 238 -6.26 -10.41 -4.10
CA PHE A 238 -7.69 -10.55 -4.40
C PHE A 238 -8.58 -9.92 -3.31
N LEU A 239 -8.19 -9.97 -2.05
CA LEU A 239 -8.92 -9.32 -0.97
C LEU A 239 -8.90 -7.80 -1.13
N ALA A 240 -7.74 -7.21 -1.44
CA ALA A 240 -7.60 -5.79 -1.72
C ALA A 240 -8.42 -5.36 -2.95
N MET A 241 -8.42 -6.17 -4.00
CA MET A 241 -9.28 -5.96 -5.18
C MET A 241 -10.76 -5.94 -4.81
N GLY A 242 -11.21 -6.89 -3.98
CA GLY A 242 -12.58 -6.94 -3.46
C GLY A 242 -12.95 -5.68 -2.66
N LEU A 243 -12.05 -5.19 -1.81
CA LEU A 243 -12.26 -3.96 -1.05
C LEU A 243 -12.31 -2.71 -1.95
N GLY A 244 -11.49 -2.64 -2.99
CA GLY A 244 -11.55 -1.57 -3.97
C GLY A 244 -12.87 -1.53 -4.73
N LEU A 245 -13.36 -2.70 -5.17
CA LEU A 245 -14.68 -2.84 -5.78
C LEU A 245 -15.79 -2.42 -4.82
N LEU A 246 -15.76 -2.94 -3.59
CA LEU A 246 -16.76 -2.62 -2.56
C LEU A 246 -16.76 -1.11 -2.25
N SER A 247 -15.59 -0.47 -2.16
CA SER A 247 -15.46 0.96 -1.93
C SER A 247 -16.15 1.79 -3.01
N ASN A 248 -15.88 1.49 -4.28
CA ASN A 248 -16.44 2.25 -5.40
C ASN A 248 -17.94 1.97 -5.58
N VAL A 249 -18.38 0.72 -5.47
CA VAL A 249 -19.79 0.36 -5.57
C VAL A 249 -20.60 0.97 -4.43
N SER A 250 -20.11 0.92 -3.19
CA SER A 250 -20.80 1.51 -2.06
C SER A 250 -20.86 3.05 -2.14
N ALA A 251 -19.80 3.69 -2.61
CA ALA A 251 -19.80 5.14 -2.85
C ALA A 251 -20.81 5.55 -3.93
N TYR A 252 -21.00 4.70 -4.95
CA TYR A 252 -21.97 4.92 -6.01
C TYR A 252 -23.43 4.74 -5.54
N LEU A 253 -23.69 3.68 -4.74
CA LEU A 253 -25.05 3.33 -4.32
C LEU A 253 -25.55 4.12 -3.10
N LEU A 254 -24.66 4.43 -2.15
CA LEU A 254 -25.04 5.00 -0.87
C LEU A 254 -24.64 6.49 -0.77
N ALA A 255 -23.40 6.77 -0.77
CA ALA A 255 -22.69 8.06 -0.82
C ALA A 255 -21.24 7.82 -0.35
N PRO A 256 -20.28 8.69 -0.70
CA PRO A 256 -18.87 8.53 -0.29
C PRO A 256 -18.67 8.40 1.22
N SER A 257 -19.45 9.12 2.03
CA SER A 257 -19.35 9.06 3.50
C SER A 257 -19.75 7.70 4.09
N TRP A 258 -20.72 7.02 3.50
CA TRP A 258 -21.18 5.70 3.95
C TRP A 258 -20.27 4.57 3.48
N SER A 259 -19.52 4.77 2.39
CA SER A 259 -18.63 3.73 1.86
C SER A 259 -17.53 3.35 2.85
N TYR A 260 -16.97 4.31 3.58
CA TYR A 260 -15.96 4.04 4.61
C TYR A 260 -16.53 3.27 5.80
N LEU A 261 -17.74 3.61 6.25
CA LEU A 261 -18.41 2.88 7.34
C LEU A 261 -18.73 1.44 6.93
N LEU A 262 -19.20 1.24 5.71
CA LEU A 262 -19.49 -0.10 5.18
C LEU A 262 -18.22 -0.93 5.02
N LEU A 263 -17.13 -0.34 4.51
CA LEU A 263 -15.83 -1.00 4.44
C LEU A 263 -15.36 -1.43 5.83
N LEU A 264 -15.40 -0.53 6.81
CA LEU A 264 -15.01 -0.83 8.19
C LEU A 264 -15.88 -1.94 8.78
N PHE A 265 -17.21 -1.88 8.56
CA PHE A 265 -18.14 -2.91 9.03
C PHE A 265 -17.83 -4.29 8.41
N VAL A 266 -17.67 -4.36 7.08
CA VAL A 266 -17.33 -5.63 6.39
C VAL A 266 -16.04 -6.22 6.92
N VAL A 267 -15.08 -5.38 7.16
CA VAL A 267 -13.80 -5.78 7.71
C VAL A 267 -13.91 -6.29 9.15
N CYS A 268 -14.58 -5.56 10.03
CA CYS A 268 -14.84 -6.03 11.40
C CYS A 268 -15.57 -7.37 11.37
N LEU A 269 -16.54 -7.53 10.48
CA LEU A 269 -17.27 -8.77 10.29
C LEU A 269 -16.34 -9.91 9.85
N LEU A 270 -15.44 -9.66 8.89
CA LEU A 270 -14.45 -10.65 8.44
C LEU A 270 -13.53 -11.09 9.58
N LEU A 271 -13.05 -10.16 10.40
CA LEU A 271 -12.18 -10.47 11.53
C LEU A 271 -12.92 -11.23 12.64
N VAL A 272 -14.20 -10.93 12.87
CA VAL A 272 -15.03 -11.66 13.84
C VAL A 272 -15.33 -13.08 13.36
N LEU A 273 -15.65 -13.23 12.07
CA LEU A 273 -15.97 -14.55 11.49
C LEU A 273 -14.73 -15.44 11.32
N ARG A 274 -13.54 -14.84 11.12
CA ARG A 274 -12.27 -15.56 10.96
C ARG A 274 -11.14 -14.85 11.70
N PRO A 275 -11.06 -14.99 13.03
CA PRO A 275 -10.04 -14.32 13.85
C PRO A 275 -8.60 -14.75 13.51
N SER A 276 -8.41 -15.94 12.93
CA SER A 276 -7.12 -16.44 12.46
C SER A 276 -6.76 -15.99 11.03
N GLY A 277 -7.60 -15.16 10.38
CA GLY A 277 -7.47 -14.72 8.99
C GLY A 277 -8.00 -15.77 7.99
N LEU A 278 -8.20 -15.32 6.72
CA LEU A 278 -8.70 -16.17 5.63
C LEU A 278 -7.66 -17.23 5.19
N ALA A 279 -6.43 -17.05 5.60
CA ALA A 279 -5.29 -17.87 5.19
C ALA A 279 -4.83 -18.90 6.22
N ALA A 280 -5.41 -18.90 7.43
CA ALA A 280 -5.11 -19.95 8.40
C ALA A 280 -5.57 -21.30 7.84
N ALA A 281 -4.64 -22.23 7.64
CA ALA A 281 -4.97 -23.63 7.45
C ALA A 281 -5.79 -24.09 8.66
N GLU A 282 -6.85 -24.89 8.45
CA GLU A 282 -7.57 -25.52 9.54
C GLU A 282 -6.56 -26.22 10.45
N PRO A 283 -6.56 -25.96 11.76
CA PRO A 283 -5.72 -26.72 12.68
C PRO A 283 -6.27 -28.15 12.71
N GLY A 284 -5.49 -29.09 12.16
CA GLY A 284 -5.66 -30.51 12.44
C GLY A 284 -6.46 -31.29 11.42
N ARG A 285 -5.77 -31.80 10.43
CA ARG A 285 -5.92 -33.16 9.91
C ARG A 285 -4.52 -33.76 9.81
N ASP A 286 -4.03 -34.22 10.95
CA ASP A 286 -3.05 -35.32 11.04
C ASP A 286 -3.83 -36.62 11.25
#